data_2bad31e5d224700bc4b4511440f50ce8
#
_entry.id   2bad31e5d224700bc4b4511440f50ce8
#
_cell.length_a   1.000
_cell.length_b   1.000
_cell.length_c   1.000
_cell.angle_alpha   90.00
_cell.angle_beta   90.00
_cell.angle_gamma   90.00
#
_symmetry.space_group_name_H-M   'P 1'
#
loop_
_entity.id
_entity.type
_entity.pdbx_description
1 polymer ?
#
loop_
_entity_poly.entity_id
_entity_poly.type
_entity_poly.pdbx_seq_one_letter_code
_entity_poly.pdbx_strand_id
1 'polypeptide(L)'
;MVAQHVNESSIEVRPMSVHIGAEISGVDLSRPLDPAAVADIWAALLRWKVVFFRGQELDHAAHVSMARQFGTPTPGHVVFGGHQEYPEIYSIAKHRTANSSKTPPTIRPWTGWHTDITAAINPPGQSILRSDVVPPYGGDTQWVNLAVAYDALSPTLRGFVDRLHGVHSFGTFTGGEQSGALQQRVQDRMLITEHPLVRVHPETGERVLYISPAFLKRIVGLAPRESQLLLEMLWEHAVRTDFSVRFRWEPGCVAFWDNRSTAHLAPRDIFETDFDRKFW
;
A
#
# COMPACT_ATOMS: atom_id res chain seq x y z
N MET A 1 -40.35 24.21 -12.29
CA MET A 1 -39.05 24.26 -11.61
C MET A 1 -38.99 23.04 -10.73
N VAL A 2 -38.25 22.02 -11.18
CA VAL A 2 -38.00 20.82 -10.40
C VAL A 2 -36.75 21.15 -9.54
N ALA A 3 -36.92 21.23 -8.22
CA ALA A 3 -35.81 21.37 -7.31
C ALA A 3 -34.93 20.13 -7.44
N GLN A 4 -33.73 20.30 -7.97
CA GLN A 4 -32.68 19.31 -7.83
C GLN A 4 -32.33 19.27 -6.34
N HIS A 5 -32.80 18.23 -5.65
CA HIS A 5 -32.21 17.86 -4.37
C HIS A 5 -30.74 17.46 -4.66
N VAL A 6 -29.84 18.38 -4.45
CA VAL A 6 -28.43 18.03 -4.22
C VAL A 6 -28.43 17.26 -2.91
N ASN A 7 -28.32 15.94 -3.00
CA ASN A 7 -28.07 15.11 -1.83
C ASN A 7 -26.70 15.55 -1.30
N GLU A 8 -26.65 16.35 -0.27
CA GLU A 8 -25.40 16.65 0.45
C GLU A 8 -24.90 15.32 0.99
N SER A 9 -23.67 14.97 0.61
CA SER A 9 -23.00 13.78 1.10
C SER A 9 -22.99 13.78 2.62
N SER A 10 -23.33 12.63 3.21
CA SER A 10 -23.32 12.44 4.67
C SER A 10 -21.93 12.22 5.24
N ILE A 11 -20.88 12.14 4.38
CA ILE A 11 -19.52 11.86 4.83
C ILE A 11 -18.78 13.17 5.22
N GLU A 12 -18.00 13.08 6.28
CA GLU A 12 -17.03 14.11 6.64
C GLU A 12 -15.61 13.59 6.32
N VAL A 13 -14.83 14.38 5.59
CA VAL A 13 -13.45 14.07 5.21
C VAL A 13 -12.52 15.01 5.97
N ARG A 14 -11.72 14.48 6.90
CA ARG A 14 -10.78 15.24 7.73
C ARG A 14 -9.33 14.92 7.34
N PRO A 15 -8.61 15.85 6.70
CA PRO A 15 -7.19 15.66 6.38
C PRO A 15 -6.32 15.40 7.62
N MET A 16 -5.36 14.48 7.51
CA MET A 16 -4.41 14.15 8.58
C MET A 16 -3.06 14.86 8.38
N SER A 17 -2.67 15.08 7.12
CA SER A 17 -1.47 15.83 6.78
C SER A 17 -1.72 16.67 5.52
N VAL A 18 -0.73 17.47 5.10
CA VAL A 18 -0.87 18.37 3.94
C VAL A 18 -0.99 17.58 2.63
N HIS A 19 -0.29 16.47 2.52
CA HIS A 19 -0.10 15.79 1.24
C HIS A 19 -0.74 14.40 1.15
N ILE A 20 -1.08 13.78 2.28
CA ILE A 20 -1.51 12.38 2.30
C ILE A 20 -2.31 12.08 3.58
N GLY A 21 -3.31 11.22 3.44
CA GLY A 21 -4.10 10.71 4.55
C GLY A 21 -5.28 11.60 4.94
N ALA A 22 -6.46 11.00 5.00
CA ALA A 22 -7.65 11.61 5.59
C ALA A 22 -8.47 10.57 6.36
N GLU A 23 -9.06 10.98 7.48
CA GLU A 23 -10.09 10.19 8.15
C GLU A 23 -11.46 10.53 7.55
N ILE A 24 -12.27 9.48 7.33
CA ILE A 24 -13.65 9.61 6.86
C ILE A 24 -14.59 9.11 7.93
N SER A 25 -15.60 9.91 8.24
CA SER A 25 -16.71 9.57 9.15
C SER A 25 -18.06 9.75 8.49
N GLY A 26 -19.14 9.30 9.16
CA GLY A 26 -20.51 9.40 8.63
C GLY A 26 -20.94 8.23 7.76
N VAL A 27 -20.15 7.15 7.68
CA VAL A 27 -20.51 5.92 6.95
C VAL A 27 -20.38 4.67 7.82
N ASP A 28 -21.19 3.67 7.51
CA ASP A 28 -21.13 2.32 8.02
C ASP A 28 -20.73 1.37 6.86
N LEU A 29 -19.46 0.94 6.86
CA LEU A 29 -18.90 0.08 5.81
C LEU A 29 -19.40 -1.36 5.87
N SER A 30 -20.11 -1.75 6.93
CA SER A 30 -20.74 -3.08 7.05
C SER A 30 -21.95 -3.26 6.14
N ARG A 31 -22.45 -2.16 5.58
CA ARG A 31 -23.63 -2.12 4.72
C ARG A 31 -23.29 -1.59 3.33
N PRO A 32 -24.12 -1.91 2.32
CA PRO A 32 -24.00 -1.25 1.02
C PRO A 32 -24.09 0.27 1.16
N LEU A 33 -23.12 0.96 0.61
CA LEU A 33 -23.09 2.42 0.56
C LEU A 33 -24.00 2.93 -0.57
N ASP A 34 -24.56 4.11 -0.40
CA ASP A 34 -25.22 4.76 -1.53
C ASP A 34 -24.19 5.22 -2.58
N PRO A 35 -24.59 5.38 -3.85
CA PRO A 35 -23.65 5.75 -4.91
C PRO A 35 -22.95 7.11 -4.69
N ALA A 36 -23.56 8.05 -3.96
CA ALA A 36 -22.94 9.33 -3.68
C ALA A 36 -21.79 9.15 -2.65
N ALA A 37 -22.03 8.37 -1.59
CA ALA A 37 -20.99 8.06 -0.61
C ALA A 37 -19.82 7.29 -1.26
N VAL A 38 -20.08 6.34 -2.16
CA VAL A 38 -19.02 5.65 -2.93
C VAL A 38 -18.20 6.64 -3.75
N ALA A 39 -18.86 7.56 -4.47
CA ALA A 39 -18.18 8.56 -5.28
C ALA A 39 -17.33 9.52 -4.43
N ASP A 40 -17.83 9.94 -3.27
CA ASP A 40 -17.12 10.85 -2.38
C ASP A 40 -15.92 10.18 -1.69
N ILE A 41 -16.07 8.92 -1.25
CA ILE A 41 -14.94 8.12 -0.73
C ILE A 41 -13.87 7.95 -1.81
N TRP A 42 -14.29 7.67 -3.06
CA TRP A 42 -13.36 7.54 -4.18
C TRP A 42 -12.63 8.85 -4.47
N ALA A 43 -13.34 9.96 -4.51
CA ALA A 43 -12.75 11.30 -4.68
C ALA A 43 -11.77 11.64 -3.54
N ALA A 44 -12.12 11.31 -2.29
CA ALA A 44 -11.24 11.47 -1.15
C ALA A 44 -9.99 10.59 -1.26
N LEU A 45 -10.13 9.33 -1.71
CA LEU A 45 -8.99 8.42 -1.95
C LEU A 45 -8.04 8.98 -3.01
N LEU A 46 -8.57 9.42 -4.15
CA LEU A 46 -7.76 10.03 -5.21
C LEU A 46 -7.04 11.29 -4.75
N ARG A 47 -7.69 12.11 -3.93
CA ARG A 47 -7.10 13.34 -3.38
C ARG A 47 -6.04 13.06 -2.31
N TRP A 48 -6.35 12.18 -1.35
CA TRP A 48 -5.56 11.97 -0.14
C TRP A 48 -4.68 10.71 -0.19
N LYS A 49 -4.79 9.88 -1.23
CA LYS A 49 -4.00 8.67 -1.53
C LYS A 49 -4.22 7.52 -0.55
N VAL A 50 -4.57 7.79 0.68
CA VAL A 50 -5.04 6.82 1.68
C VAL A 50 -6.13 7.48 2.53
N VAL A 51 -7.20 6.72 2.79
CA VAL A 51 -8.29 7.13 3.66
C VAL A 51 -8.52 6.11 4.76
N PHE A 52 -8.95 6.58 5.91
CA PHE A 52 -9.11 5.78 7.12
C PHE A 52 -10.53 5.91 7.66
N PHE A 53 -11.04 4.82 8.18
CA PHE A 53 -12.34 4.74 8.83
C PHE A 53 -12.15 4.14 10.22
N ARG A 54 -12.78 4.70 11.24
CA ARG A 54 -12.76 4.20 12.62
C ARG A 54 -14.11 3.62 13.01
N GLY A 55 -14.12 2.73 14.01
CA GLY A 55 -15.34 2.18 14.58
C GLY A 55 -16.17 1.34 13.61
N GLN A 56 -15.52 0.65 12.68
CA GLN A 56 -16.19 -0.18 11.66
C GLN A 56 -16.23 -1.64 12.12
N GLU A 57 -17.42 -2.22 12.17
CA GLU A 57 -17.62 -3.64 12.53
C GLU A 57 -17.83 -4.45 11.23
N LEU A 58 -16.75 -4.89 10.59
CA LEU A 58 -16.81 -5.70 9.39
C LEU A 58 -16.44 -7.16 9.65
N ASP A 59 -17.28 -8.08 9.24
CA ASP A 59 -16.90 -9.46 9.00
C ASP A 59 -16.23 -9.63 7.62
N HIS A 60 -15.92 -10.84 7.22
CA HIS A 60 -15.30 -11.10 5.91
C HIS A 60 -16.26 -10.82 4.74
N ALA A 61 -17.56 -11.14 4.91
CA ALA A 61 -18.56 -10.93 3.87
C ALA A 61 -18.77 -9.43 3.61
N ALA A 62 -18.90 -8.63 4.68
CA ALA A 62 -19.01 -7.18 4.59
C ALA A 62 -17.77 -6.54 3.99
N HIS A 63 -16.57 -7.01 4.37
CA HIS A 63 -15.31 -6.51 3.81
C HIS A 63 -15.23 -6.73 2.29
N VAL A 64 -15.55 -7.94 1.80
CA VAL A 64 -15.58 -8.25 0.36
C VAL A 64 -16.68 -7.46 -0.34
N SER A 65 -17.87 -7.33 0.29
CA SER A 65 -18.99 -6.55 -0.27
C SER A 65 -18.63 -5.07 -0.42
N MET A 66 -17.98 -4.48 0.58
CA MET A 66 -17.45 -3.11 0.53
C MET A 66 -16.42 -2.95 -0.59
N ALA A 67 -15.42 -3.84 -0.68
CA ALA A 67 -14.42 -3.77 -1.72
C ALA A 67 -14.99 -3.82 -3.13
N ARG A 68 -16.03 -4.62 -3.37
CA ARG A 68 -16.72 -4.76 -4.66
C ARG A 68 -17.43 -3.49 -5.14
N GLN A 69 -17.72 -2.55 -4.25
CA GLN A 69 -18.30 -1.25 -4.63
C GLN A 69 -17.27 -0.32 -5.27
N PHE A 70 -15.97 -0.59 -5.06
CA PHE A 70 -14.85 0.21 -5.59
C PHE A 70 -14.10 -0.49 -6.73
N GLY A 71 -14.43 -1.74 -7.04
CA GLY A 71 -13.79 -2.49 -8.12
C GLY A 71 -13.93 -4.00 -7.99
N THR A 72 -13.17 -4.73 -8.79
CA THR A 72 -13.14 -6.19 -8.73
C THR A 72 -11.97 -6.63 -7.83
N PRO A 73 -12.25 -7.20 -6.65
CA PRO A 73 -11.20 -7.70 -5.77
C PRO A 73 -10.37 -8.81 -6.44
N THR A 74 -9.08 -8.80 -6.20
CA THR A 74 -8.19 -9.86 -6.68
C THR A 74 -8.30 -11.10 -5.78
N PRO A 75 -8.14 -12.32 -6.30
CA PRO A 75 -8.14 -13.52 -5.48
C PRO A 75 -6.84 -13.60 -4.68
N GLY A 76 -6.90 -13.30 -3.39
CA GLY A 76 -5.85 -13.49 -2.40
C GLY A 76 -4.45 -12.99 -2.79
N HIS A 77 -3.49 -13.26 -1.92
CA HIS A 77 -2.09 -12.94 -2.20
C HIS A 77 -1.47 -14.01 -3.11
N VAL A 78 -0.76 -13.59 -4.15
CA VAL A 78 -0.18 -14.50 -5.18
C VAL A 78 0.73 -15.61 -4.61
N VAL A 79 1.34 -15.39 -3.43
CA VAL A 79 2.23 -16.35 -2.77
C VAL A 79 1.58 -16.96 -1.53
N PHE A 80 0.91 -16.17 -0.70
CA PHE A 80 0.34 -16.63 0.58
C PHE A 80 -1.06 -17.22 0.46
N GLY A 81 -1.71 -17.06 -0.70
CA GLY A 81 -3.08 -17.50 -0.90
C GLY A 81 -4.10 -16.57 -0.23
N GLY A 82 -5.32 -17.06 -0.08
CA GLY A 82 -6.44 -16.35 0.52
C GLY A 82 -7.12 -17.16 1.63
N HIS A 83 -8.14 -16.57 2.23
CA HIS A 83 -9.03 -17.26 3.17
C HIS A 83 -9.82 -18.34 2.42
N GLN A 84 -10.15 -19.46 3.09
CA GLN A 84 -10.78 -20.60 2.44
C GLN A 84 -12.16 -20.26 1.83
N GLU A 85 -12.99 -19.53 2.55
CA GLU A 85 -14.35 -19.13 2.13
C GLU A 85 -14.39 -17.77 1.41
N TYR A 86 -13.39 -16.91 1.65
CA TYR A 86 -13.27 -15.57 1.08
C TYR A 86 -11.90 -15.42 0.43
N PRO A 87 -11.70 -16.00 -0.76
CA PRO A 87 -10.38 -16.07 -1.38
C PRO A 87 -9.75 -14.71 -1.69
N GLU A 88 -10.54 -13.64 -1.71
CA GLU A 88 -10.07 -12.26 -1.89
C GLU A 88 -9.35 -11.71 -0.64
N ILE A 89 -9.53 -12.35 0.52
CA ILE A 89 -8.96 -11.92 1.80
C ILE A 89 -7.77 -12.79 2.18
N TYR A 90 -6.70 -12.19 2.67
CA TYR A 90 -5.62 -12.90 3.35
C TYR A 90 -5.22 -12.16 4.62
N SER A 91 -4.75 -12.91 5.64
CA SER A 91 -4.37 -12.29 6.90
C SER A 91 -2.95 -11.77 6.88
N ILE A 92 -2.75 -10.60 7.47
CA ILE A 92 -1.45 -10.05 7.83
C ILE A 92 -1.31 -10.16 9.34
N ALA A 93 -0.46 -11.07 9.81
CA ALA A 93 -0.28 -11.33 11.22
C ALA A 93 1.20 -11.34 11.61
N LYS A 94 1.50 -10.95 12.85
CA LYS A 94 2.87 -10.88 13.38
C LYS A 94 3.63 -12.20 13.20
N HIS A 95 3.00 -13.33 13.47
CA HIS A 95 3.64 -14.64 13.37
C HIS A 95 4.09 -15.02 11.95
N ARG A 96 3.51 -14.44 10.89
CA ARG A 96 3.94 -14.67 9.50
C ARG A 96 5.24 -13.97 9.15
N THR A 97 5.55 -12.89 9.85
CA THR A 97 6.72 -12.06 9.61
C THR A 97 7.81 -12.25 10.67
N ALA A 98 7.47 -12.81 11.83
CA ALA A 98 8.38 -13.01 12.96
C ALA A 98 9.55 -13.96 12.66
N ASN A 99 9.43 -14.85 11.67
CA ASN A 99 10.49 -15.77 11.26
C ASN A 99 11.51 -15.15 10.29
N SER A 100 11.46 -13.87 10.05
CA SER A 100 12.45 -13.19 9.21
C SER A 100 13.74 -12.93 9.99
N SER A 101 14.73 -13.81 9.76
CA SER A 101 16.16 -13.64 10.09
C SER A 101 16.53 -13.23 11.52
N LYS A 102 17.26 -14.11 12.21
CA LYS A 102 17.94 -13.83 13.48
C LYS A 102 19.05 -12.74 13.36
N THR A 103 19.45 -12.40 12.13
CA THR A 103 20.42 -11.33 11.88
C THR A 103 19.64 -10.05 11.53
N PRO A 104 19.79 -8.97 12.30
CA PRO A 104 19.15 -7.70 11.94
C PRO A 104 19.60 -7.30 10.54
N PRO A 105 18.68 -7.03 9.60
CA PRO A 105 19.08 -6.49 8.31
C PRO A 105 19.75 -5.12 8.51
N THR A 106 20.65 -4.74 7.63
CA THR A 106 21.11 -3.35 7.57
C THR A 106 19.89 -2.46 7.37
N ILE A 107 19.57 -1.67 8.39
CA ILE A 107 18.41 -0.77 8.34
C ILE A 107 18.80 0.48 7.56
N ARG A 108 18.07 0.75 6.49
CA ARG A 108 18.13 1.97 5.71
C ARG A 108 16.80 2.70 5.86
N PRO A 109 16.70 4.03 5.59
CA PRO A 109 15.44 4.77 5.69
C PRO A 109 14.27 4.13 4.93
N TRP A 110 14.56 3.48 3.81
CA TRP A 110 13.57 2.80 2.95
C TRP A 110 13.36 1.32 3.26
N THR A 111 14.03 0.75 4.28
CA THR A 111 13.87 -0.68 4.62
C THR A 111 12.45 -1.00 5.04
N GLY A 112 11.83 -1.94 4.35
CA GLY A 112 10.45 -2.39 4.61
C GLY A 112 9.37 -1.62 3.84
N TRP A 113 9.69 -0.46 3.26
CA TRP A 113 8.76 0.27 2.41
C TRP A 113 8.47 -0.50 1.12
N HIS A 114 7.20 -0.53 0.74
CA HIS A 114 6.75 -1.18 -0.49
C HIS A 114 5.43 -0.62 -1.00
N THR A 115 5.21 -0.81 -2.28
CA THR A 115 3.91 -0.76 -2.93
C THR A 115 3.54 -2.20 -3.25
N ASP A 116 2.28 -2.59 -3.10
CA ASP A 116 1.85 -3.98 -3.23
C ASP A 116 2.11 -4.54 -4.63
N ILE A 117 2.76 -5.71 -4.66
CA ILE A 117 2.92 -6.63 -5.80
C ILE A 117 3.30 -5.91 -7.11
N THR A 118 4.20 -4.93 -7.05
CA THR A 118 4.64 -4.21 -8.25
C THR A 118 5.38 -5.09 -9.26
N ALA A 119 5.73 -6.33 -8.90
CA ALA A 119 6.31 -7.32 -9.81
C ALA A 119 5.26 -7.95 -10.76
N ALA A 120 3.97 -7.73 -10.55
CA ALA A 120 2.92 -8.16 -11.46
C ALA A 120 2.87 -7.27 -12.71
N ILE A 121 2.44 -7.83 -13.85
CA ILE A 121 2.19 -7.07 -15.09
C ILE A 121 1.06 -6.04 -14.84
N ASN A 122 -0.03 -6.47 -14.17
CA ASN A 122 -1.11 -5.62 -13.72
C ASN A 122 -1.15 -5.64 -12.19
N PRO A 123 -0.42 -4.74 -11.52
CA PRO A 123 -0.43 -4.67 -10.06
C PRO A 123 -1.80 -4.23 -9.52
N PRO A 124 -2.15 -4.59 -8.29
CA PRO A 124 -3.40 -4.13 -7.68
C PRO A 124 -3.44 -2.60 -7.63
N GLY A 125 -4.54 -2.02 -8.09
CA GLY A 125 -4.71 -0.57 -8.09
C GLY A 125 -4.88 -0.02 -6.68
N GLN A 126 -5.63 -0.72 -5.84
CA GLN A 126 -5.95 -0.33 -4.47
C GLN A 126 -5.81 -1.52 -3.53
N SER A 127 -5.68 -1.22 -2.23
CA SER A 127 -5.75 -2.21 -1.17
C SER A 127 -6.62 -1.70 -0.01
N ILE A 128 -7.33 -2.62 0.61
CA ILE A 128 -8.16 -2.37 1.79
C ILE A 128 -7.67 -3.29 2.90
N LEU A 129 -7.43 -2.73 4.07
CA LEU A 129 -6.95 -3.45 5.24
C LEU A 129 -7.82 -3.09 6.44
N ARG A 130 -8.41 -4.10 7.11
CA ARG A 130 -9.13 -3.91 8.37
C ARG A 130 -8.38 -4.51 9.54
N SER A 131 -8.46 -3.83 10.68
CA SER A 131 -7.89 -4.33 11.94
C SER A 131 -8.77 -5.41 12.55
N ASP A 132 -8.12 -6.47 13.08
CA ASP A 132 -8.76 -7.54 13.85
C ASP A 132 -8.16 -7.54 15.27
N VAL A 133 -6.87 -7.88 15.41
CA VAL A 133 -6.14 -7.81 16.67
C VAL A 133 -5.17 -6.64 16.61
N VAL A 134 -5.33 -5.70 17.53
CA VAL A 134 -4.54 -4.47 17.60
C VAL A 134 -3.80 -4.41 18.92
N PRO A 135 -2.47 -4.18 18.92
CA PRO A 135 -1.71 -4.01 20.15
C PRO A 135 -2.08 -2.69 20.85
N PRO A 136 -1.89 -2.58 22.18
CA PRO A 136 -2.19 -1.36 22.93
C PRO A 136 -1.30 -0.18 22.52
N TYR A 137 -0.12 -0.45 21.98
CA TYR A 137 0.81 0.52 21.36
C TYR A 137 1.73 -0.19 20.38
N GLY A 138 2.34 0.57 19.46
CA GLY A 138 3.13 0.03 18.36
C GLY A 138 2.26 -0.60 17.26
N GLY A 139 2.90 -1.19 16.27
CA GLY A 139 2.21 -1.87 15.17
C GLY A 139 1.47 -0.93 14.22
N ASP A 140 1.79 0.35 14.21
CA ASP A 140 1.26 1.34 13.29
C ASP A 140 1.57 0.98 11.82
N THR A 141 1.01 1.74 10.90
CA THR A 141 1.40 1.70 9.49
C THR A 141 1.67 3.11 9.00
N GLN A 142 2.64 3.25 8.09
CA GLN A 142 2.98 4.52 7.46
C GLN A 142 2.74 4.42 5.96
N TRP A 143 2.33 5.54 5.35
CA TRP A 143 2.20 5.70 3.90
C TRP A 143 2.95 6.94 3.44
N VAL A 144 3.48 6.92 2.22
CA VAL A 144 4.06 8.09 1.54
C VAL A 144 3.36 8.35 0.23
N ASN A 145 3.25 9.64 -0.12
CA ASN A 145 2.72 10.10 -1.41
C ASN A 145 3.85 10.19 -2.44
N LEU A 146 3.86 9.25 -3.37
CA LEU A 146 4.88 9.14 -4.41
C LEU A 146 4.70 10.16 -5.56
N ALA A 147 3.53 10.80 -5.67
CA ALA A 147 3.32 11.89 -6.62
C ALA A 147 4.00 13.17 -6.12
N VAL A 148 3.77 13.54 -4.86
CA VAL A 148 4.46 14.70 -4.24
C VAL A 148 5.96 14.47 -4.19
N ALA A 149 6.41 13.23 -3.93
CA ALA A 149 7.83 12.89 -3.98
C ALA A 149 8.43 13.13 -5.39
N TYR A 150 7.69 12.80 -6.46
CA TYR A 150 8.10 13.13 -7.82
C TYR A 150 8.19 14.65 -8.04
N ASP A 151 7.17 15.40 -7.64
CA ASP A 151 7.11 16.86 -7.83
C ASP A 151 8.21 17.60 -7.07
N ALA A 152 8.68 17.04 -5.96
CA ALA A 152 9.76 17.59 -5.15
C ALA A 152 11.18 17.32 -5.73
N LEU A 153 11.31 16.50 -6.78
CA LEU A 153 12.58 16.36 -7.50
C LEU A 153 12.89 17.63 -8.30
N SER A 154 14.17 17.91 -8.51
CA SER A 154 14.59 18.98 -9.43
C SER A 154 14.10 18.72 -10.86
N PRO A 155 13.84 19.76 -11.67
CA PRO A 155 13.42 19.58 -13.08
C PRO A 155 14.38 18.69 -13.89
N THR A 156 15.68 18.82 -13.65
CA THR A 156 16.70 18.00 -14.32
C THR A 156 16.56 16.52 -13.98
N LEU A 157 16.37 16.22 -12.69
CA LEU A 157 16.23 14.84 -12.24
C LEU A 157 14.89 14.25 -12.72
N ARG A 158 13.79 15.00 -12.66
CA ARG A 158 12.50 14.59 -13.25
C ARG A 158 12.64 14.21 -14.71
N GLY A 159 13.24 15.08 -15.53
CA GLY A 159 13.45 14.81 -16.97
C GLY A 159 14.39 13.62 -17.24
N PHE A 160 15.25 13.27 -16.29
CA PHE A 160 16.09 12.09 -16.38
C PHE A 160 15.29 10.81 -16.04
N VAL A 161 14.61 10.76 -14.87
CA VAL A 161 13.89 9.57 -14.43
C VAL A 161 12.63 9.25 -15.24
N ASP A 162 12.03 10.24 -15.89
CA ASP A 162 10.87 10.08 -16.78
C ASP A 162 11.10 9.09 -17.93
N ARG A 163 12.36 8.88 -18.30
CA ARG A 163 12.77 8.03 -19.43
C ARG A 163 13.28 6.66 -19.00
N LEU A 164 13.33 6.42 -17.70
CA LEU A 164 13.91 5.19 -17.15
C LEU A 164 12.83 4.13 -16.86
N HIS A 165 13.25 2.89 -16.98
CA HIS A 165 12.46 1.72 -16.62
C HIS A 165 13.17 0.91 -15.55
N GLY A 166 12.40 0.27 -14.69
CA GLY A 166 12.92 -0.57 -13.62
C GLY A 166 12.40 -2.00 -13.68
N VAL A 167 13.24 -2.94 -13.36
CA VAL A 167 12.87 -4.35 -13.23
C VAL A 167 12.41 -4.61 -11.81
N HIS A 168 11.14 -4.94 -11.66
CA HIS A 168 10.51 -5.38 -10.42
C HIS A 168 10.47 -6.89 -10.35
N SER A 169 10.83 -7.47 -9.22
CA SER A 169 10.82 -8.91 -9.00
C SER A 169 10.34 -9.26 -7.62
N PHE A 170 9.45 -10.22 -7.52
CA PHE A 170 9.03 -10.85 -6.27
C PHE A 170 10.02 -11.94 -5.81
N GLY A 171 11.18 -12.05 -6.43
CA GLY A 171 12.18 -13.09 -6.17
C GLY A 171 12.94 -12.89 -4.87
N THR A 172 13.19 -14.02 -4.21
CA THR A 172 14.02 -14.25 -3.03
C THR A 172 13.73 -13.34 -1.84
N PHE A 173 12.79 -13.75 -1.00
CA PHE A 173 12.83 -13.39 0.41
C PHE A 173 14.12 -13.99 1.00
N THR A 174 15.18 -13.19 1.02
CA THR A 174 16.39 -13.52 1.75
C THR A 174 16.14 -13.24 3.24
N GLY A 175 15.71 -14.25 3.98
CA GLY A 175 15.60 -14.11 5.44
C GLY A 175 14.55 -15.02 6.04
N GLY A 176 14.99 -16.13 6.64
CA GLY A 176 14.21 -17.07 7.42
C GLY A 176 14.14 -18.45 6.78
N GLU A 177 14.10 -19.48 7.61
CA GLU A 177 13.79 -20.86 7.18
C GLU A 177 12.34 -20.88 6.68
N GLN A 178 12.16 -20.59 5.40
CA GLN A 178 10.88 -20.81 4.74
C GLN A 178 10.69 -22.30 4.53
N SER A 179 9.49 -22.81 4.79
CA SER A 179 9.18 -24.19 4.43
C SER A 179 9.45 -24.38 2.93
N GLY A 180 10.03 -25.54 2.54
CA GLY A 180 10.35 -25.83 1.14
C GLY A 180 9.16 -25.62 0.18
N ALA A 181 7.92 -25.83 0.67
CA ALA A 181 6.69 -25.58 -0.07
C ALA A 181 6.42 -24.10 -0.37
N LEU A 182 6.84 -23.18 0.51
CA LEU A 182 6.71 -21.74 0.27
C LEU A 182 7.76 -21.26 -0.72
N GLN A 183 9.01 -21.74 -0.58
CA GLN A 183 10.08 -21.46 -1.54
C GLN A 183 9.70 -21.91 -2.94
N GLN A 184 9.13 -23.12 -3.08
CA GLN A 184 8.69 -23.63 -4.37
C GLN A 184 7.60 -22.76 -4.98
N ARG A 185 6.58 -22.34 -4.22
CA ARG A 185 5.52 -21.42 -4.71
C ARG A 185 6.05 -20.06 -5.15
N VAL A 186 7.07 -19.53 -4.46
CA VAL A 186 7.73 -18.28 -4.88
C VAL A 186 8.50 -18.49 -6.19
N GLN A 187 9.19 -19.65 -6.33
CA GLN A 187 9.92 -19.98 -7.55
C GLN A 187 8.99 -20.22 -8.75
N ASP A 188 7.89 -20.96 -8.56
CA ASP A 188 6.93 -21.30 -9.62
C ASP A 188 6.17 -20.06 -10.13
N ARG A 189 6.06 -19.03 -9.32
CA ARG A 189 5.35 -17.77 -9.64
C ARG A 189 6.27 -16.57 -9.70
N MET A 190 7.50 -16.75 -10.20
CA MET A 190 8.45 -15.63 -10.34
C MET A 190 7.83 -14.50 -11.17
N LEU A 191 7.22 -13.55 -10.47
CA LEU A 191 6.75 -12.31 -11.07
C LEU A 191 7.98 -11.43 -11.30
N ILE A 192 8.32 -11.23 -12.54
CA ILE A 192 9.38 -10.31 -12.99
C ILE A 192 8.77 -9.45 -14.08
N THR A 193 8.74 -8.15 -13.86
CA THR A 193 8.12 -7.21 -14.78
C THR A 193 8.95 -5.94 -14.89
N GLU A 194 9.00 -5.40 -16.07
CA GLU A 194 9.57 -4.08 -16.31
C GLU A 194 8.47 -3.03 -16.30
N HIS A 195 8.65 -1.99 -15.49
CA HIS A 195 7.75 -0.84 -15.42
C HIS A 195 8.53 0.48 -15.60
N PRO A 196 7.91 1.53 -16.14
CA PRO A 196 8.47 2.88 -16.06
C PRO A 196 8.73 3.26 -14.59
N LEU A 197 9.85 3.97 -14.33
CA LEU A 197 10.12 4.54 -12.99
C LEU A 197 9.13 5.64 -12.64
N VAL A 198 8.58 6.32 -13.63
CA VAL A 198 7.54 7.34 -13.48
C VAL A 198 6.30 6.90 -14.25
N ARG A 199 5.19 6.74 -13.54
CA ARG A 199 3.89 6.41 -14.14
C ARG A 199 2.96 7.61 -14.06
N VAL A 200 2.10 7.76 -15.05
CA VAL A 200 0.99 8.72 -14.99
C VAL A 200 -0.21 8.01 -14.35
N HIS A 201 -0.72 8.59 -13.29
CA HIS A 201 -1.92 8.06 -12.63
C HIS A 201 -3.13 8.18 -13.57
N PRO A 202 -3.88 7.08 -13.83
CA PRO A 202 -4.87 7.04 -14.92
C PRO A 202 -6.07 7.96 -14.69
N GLU A 203 -6.37 8.31 -13.45
CA GLU A 203 -7.55 9.13 -13.09
C GLU A 203 -7.17 10.56 -12.72
N THR A 204 -6.05 10.77 -12.02
CA THR A 204 -5.65 12.13 -11.58
C THR A 204 -4.70 12.82 -12.54
N GLY A 205 -4.06 12.08 -13.45
CA GLY A 205 -3.03 12.60 -14.36
C GLY A 205 -1.70 12.94 -13.68
N GLU A 206 -1.57 12.76 -12.37
CA GLU A 206 -0.33 13.00 -11.64
C GLU A 206 0.78 12.06 -12.08
N ARG A 207 2.01 12.57 -12.13
CA ARG A 207 3.20 11.74 -12.29
C ARG A 207 3.64 11.19 -10.95
N VAL A 208 3.95 9.91 -10.91
CA VAL A 208 4.23 9.16 -9.68
C VAL A 208 5.55 8.42 -9.80
N LEU A 209 6.41 8.51 -8.80
CA LEU A 209 7.59 7.65 -8.68
C LEU A 209 7.14 6.22 -8.38
N TYR A 210 7.23 5.32 -9.36
CA TYR A 210 6.86 3.91 -9.21
C TYR A 210 8.08 3.06 -8.83
N ILE A 211 8.58 3.28 -7.61
CA ILE A 211 9.89 2.82 -7.13
C ILE A 211 9.80 2.00 -5.84
N SER A 212 8.99 0.96 -5.79
CA SER A 212 8.86 0.09 -4.60
C SER A 212 10.20 -0.47 -4.12
N PRO A 213 10.74 -0.10 -2.94
CA PRO A 213 12.04 -0.59 -2.46
C PRO A 213 12.10 -2.11 -2.30
N ALA A 214 10.99 -2.75 -1.95
CA ALA A 214 10.94 -4.20 -1.78
C ALA A 214 11.05 -4.97 -3.11
N PHE A 215 10.50 -4.44 -4.19
CA PHE A 215 10.36 -5.16 -5.46
C PHE A 215 11.27 -4.65 -6.58
N LEU A 216 11.57 -3.36 -6.65
CA LEU A 216 12.43 -2.78 -7.68
C LEU A 216 13.89 -3.18 -7.45
N LYS A 217 14.49 -3.88 -8.39
CA LYS A 217 15.82 -4.48 -8.24
C LYS A 217 16.91 -3.73 -8.99
N ARG A 218 16.60 -3.20 -10.17
CA ARG A 218 17.56 -2.47 -11.00
C ARG A 218 16.86 -1.56 -12.00
N ILE A 219 17.58 -0.58 -12.49
CA ILE A 219 17.18 0.29 -13.60
C ILE A 219 17.75 -0.30 -14.89
N VAL A 220 16.92 -0.37 -15.93
CA VAL A 220 17.30 -0.86 -17.25
C VAL A 220 18.28 0.12 -17.92
N GLY A 221 19.30 -0.41 -18.56
CA GLY A 221 20.29 0.39 -19.31
C GLY A 221 21.37 1.06 -18.47
N LEU A 222 21.31 1.01 -17.13
CA LEU A 222 22.36 1.49 -16.26
C LEU A 222 23.30 0.36 -15.81
N ALA A 223 24.58 0.69 -15.61
CA ALA A 223 25.51 -0.23 -14.97
C ALA A 223 25.06 -0.54 -13.53
N PRO A 224 25.38 -1.73 -12.95
CA PRO A 224 24.87 -2.15 -11.65
C PRO A 224 25.07 -1.11 -10.53
N ARG A 225 26.23 -0.48 -10.48
CA ARG A 225 26.56 0.54 -9.45
C ARG A 225 25.79 1.84 -9.66
N GLU A 226 25.61 2.27 -10.90
CA GLU A 226 24.83 3.46 -11.25
C GLU A 226 23.36 3.27 -10.86
N SER A 227 22.79 2.12 -11.24
CA SER A 227 21.42 1.74 -10.88
C SER A 227 21.23 1.74 -9.36
N GLN A 228 22.13 1.12 -8.60
CA GLN A 228 22.06 1.06 -7.16
C GLN A 228 22.07 2.46 -6.54
N LEU A 229 23.03 3.31 -6.91
CA LEU A 229 23.16 4.65 -6.32
C LEU A 229 21.94 5.53 -6.64
N LEU A 230 21.43 5.45 -7.85
CA LEU A 230 20.24 6.23 -8.24
C LEU A 230 19.00 5.73 -7.47
N LEU A 231 18.81 4.43 -7.35
CA LEU A 231 17.69 3.87 -6.58
C LEU A 231 17.77 4.23 -5.09
N GLU A 232 18.94 4.12 -4.48
CA GLU A 232 19.12 4.49 -3.05
C GLU A 232 18.77 5.96 -2.82
N MET A 233 19.22 6.85 -3.68
CA MET A 233 18.89 8.29 -3.61
C MET A 233 17.39 8.54 -3.79
N LEU A 234 16.74 7.90 -4.77
CA LEU A 234 15.31 8.05 -5.02
C LEU A 234 14.46 7.47 -3.88
N TRP A 235 14.87 6.32 -3.31
CA TRP A 235 14.17 5.72 -2.16
C TRP A 235 14.28 6.59 -0.91
N GLU A 236 15.47 7.08 -0.58
CA GLU A 236 15.67 7.98 0.55
C GLU A 236 14.84 9.26 0.40
N HIS A 237 14.82 9.83 -0.81
CA HIS A 237 14.01 11.00 -1.12
C HIS A 237 12.51 10.72 -0.96
N ALA A 238 12.01 9.57 -1.46
CA ALA A 238 10.58 9.25 -1.48
C ALA A 238 9.99 9.00 -0.09
N VAL A 239 10.78 8.44 0.85
CA VAL A 239 10.30 8.09 2.20
C VAL A 239 10.47 9.21 3.24
N ARG A 240 10.67 10.44 2.80
CA ARG A 240 10.78 11.60 3.70
C ARG A 240 9.49 11.81 4.47
N THR A 241 9.63 12.26 5.71
CA THR A 241 8.50 12.53 6.61
C THR A 241 7.54 13.60 6.06
N ASP A 242 8.03 14.55 5.26
CA ASP A 242 7.22 15.59 4.62
C ASP A 242 6.11 15.02 3.72
N PHE A 243 6.33 13.83 3.15
CA PHE A 243 5.42 13.16 2.22
C PHE A 243 4.61 12.05 2.87
N SER A 244 4.73 11.87 4.19
CA SER A 244 4.21 10.70 4.89
C SER A 244 3.05 11.01 5.82
N VAL A 245 2.28 9.97 6.10
CA VAL A 245 1.33 9.90 7.22
C VAL A 245 1.59 8.61 7.99
N ARG A 246 1.51 8.67 9.32
CA ARG A 246 1.54 7.51 10.22
C ARG A 246 0.19 7.36 10.86
N PHE A 247 -0.37 6.15 10.77
CA PHE A 247 -1.67 5.81 11.31
C PHE A 247 -1.54 4.83 12.47
N ARG A 248 -2.07 5.23 13.62
CA ARG A 248 -2.24 4.36 14.78
C ARG A 248 -3.54 3.61 14.66
N TRP A 249 -3.44 2.30 14.68
CA TRP A 249 -4.59 1.41 14.60
C TRP A 249 -5.32 1.31 15.94
N GLU A 250 -6.62 1.14 15.84
CA GLU A 250 -7.54 0.80 16.91
C GLU A 250 -8.43 -0.35 16.40
N PRO A 251 -9.11 -1.12 17.29
CA PRO A 251 -10.10 -2.10 16.85
C PRO A 251 -11.17 -1.44 15.98
N GLY A 252 -11.57 -2.11 14.90
CA GLY A 252 -12.56 -1.58 13.95
C GLY A 252 -12.05 -0.48 13.03
N CYS A 253 -10.74 -0.34 12.87
CA CYS A 253 -10.21 0.56 11.84
C CYS A 253 -10.13 -0.13 10.48
N VAL A 254 -10.40 0.66 9.42
CA VAL A 254 -10.18 0.27 8.03
C VAL A 254 -9.28 1.33 7.38
N ALA A 255 -8.25 0.89 6.65
CA ALA A 255 -7.47 1.73 5.75
C ALA A 255 -7.72 1.31 4.30
N PHE A 256 -7.91 2.28 3.43
CA PHE A 256 -8.09 2.10 2.00
C PHE A 256 -7.11 3.01 1.26
N TRP A 257 -6.18 2.44 0.49
CA TRP A 257 -5.12 3.23 -0.17
C TRP A 257 -4.96 2.89 -1.64
N ASP A 258 -4.43 3.87 -2.38
CA ASP A 258 -4.13 3.76 -3.79
C ASP A 258 -2.67 3.34 -4.01
N ASN A 259 -2.44 2.10 -4.40
CA ASN A 259 -1.12 1.55 -4.73
C ASN A 259 -0.46 2.22 -5.94
N ARG A 260 -1.25 2.88 -6.78
CA ARG A 260 -0.74 3.56 -7.97
C ARG A 260 0.04 4.84 -7.62
N SER A 261 -0.16 5.35 -6.39
CA SER A 261 0.43 6.62 -5.93
C SER A 261 1.08 6.56 -4.55
N THR A 262 1.09 5.39 -3.87
CA THR A 262 1.66 5.26 -2.53
C THR A 262 2.65 4.11 -2.41
N ALA A 263 3.54 4.23 -1.44
CA ALA A 263 4.20 3.11 -0.80
C ALA A 263 3.88 3.13 0.70
N HIS A 264 3.98 1.98 1.36
CA HIS A 264 3.68 1.86 2.77
C HIS A 264 4.69 0.98 3.51
N LEU A 265 4.67 1.11 4.85
CA LEU A 265 5.56 0.43 5.77
C LEU A 265 4.81 0.08 7.05
N ALA A 266 4.91 -1.17 7.52
CA ALA A 266 4.64 -1.53 8.89
C ALA A 266 5.96 -1.45 9.70
N PRO A 267 6.11 -0.49 10.62
CA PRO A 267 7.29 -0.40 11.48
C PRO A 267 7.57 -1.70 12.22
N ARG A 268 8.83 -1.98 12.46
CA ARG A 268 9.26 -3.24 13.07
C ARG A 268 9.15 -3.25 14.59
N ASP A 269 8.78 -2.13 15.21
CA ASP A 269 8.63 -1.95 16.66
C ASP A 269 7.76 -3.02 17.33
N ILE A 270 6.73 -3.51 16.64
CA ILE A 270 5.87 -4.59 17.14
C ILE A 270 6.64 -5.90 17.45
N PHE A 271 7.77 -6.15 16.79
CA PHE A 271 8.59 -7.36 17.02
C PHE A 271 9.42 -7.28 18.29
N GLU A 272 9.55 -6.10 18.89
CA GLU A 272 10.20 -5.86 20.18
C GLU A 272 9.25 -6.04 21.37
N THR A 273 7.99 -6.41 21.10
CA THR A 273 6.93 -6.64 22.09
C THR A 273 6.40 -8.05 22.02
N ASP A 274 5.71 -8.50 23.09
CA ASP A 274 4.97 -9.77 23.12
C ASP A 274 3.54 -9.63 22.62
N PHE A 275 3.11 -8.42 22.21
CA PHE A 275 1.76 -8.20 21.71
C PHE A 275 1.52 -8.91 20.40
N ASP A 276 0.30 -9.39 20.21
CA ASP A 276 -0.15 -9.92 18.93
C ASP A 276 -0.72 -8.81 18.04
N ARG A 277 -0.69 -9.05 16.74
CA ARG A 277 -1.21 -8.16 15.71
C ARG A 277 -1.76 -8.98 14.56
N LYS A 278 -3.01 -8.72 14.16
CA LYS A 278 -3.63 -9.40 13.05
C LYS A 278 -4.58 -8.47 12.31
N PHE A 279 -4.43 -8.42 11.02
CA PHE A 279 -5.26 -7.66 10.09
C PHE A 279 -5.72 -8.54 8.93
N TRP A 280 -6.77 -8.07 8.26
CA TRP A 280 -7.37 -8.74 7.11
C TRP A 280 -7.49 -7.82 5.91
#